data_9f27d535b9d29917efeb6eac8ade3ffe
#
_entry.id   9f27d535b9d29917efeb6eac8ade3ffe
#
_cell.length_a   1.000
_cell.length_b   1.000
_cell.length_c   1.000
_cell.angle_alpha   90.00
_cell.angle_beta   90.00
_cell.angle_gamma   90.00
#
_symmetry.space_group_name_H-M   'P 1'
#
loop_
_entity.id
_entity.type
_entity.pdbx_description
1 polymer ?
#
loop_
_entity_poly.entity_id
_entity_poly.type
_entity_poly.pdbx_seq_one_letter_code
_entity_poly.pdbx_strand_id
1 'polypeptide(L)'
;RVENDCQNCGFQQVRINGLDGPYTQILMDSRPIFSALSGVYGLEQIPANMIERVEVMRGGGSALFGASAIAGTINIITKEPLRNSGSIAHSITSIGGSGDFDNSTSLNASLVTDNNKAGIYIFGQNRQRSGYDHDNDGFTELPELKAQTLGFRSYLKTSNYSKLTFEYHHISEYRRGGDRLNRPPHEADIAEQLNHSIDGGGLNYSLFTPDEKHRVNVYASAQHIGRDSYYGTEQNLNAYGETEDLTVVAGTQYIYLSLIHIS
;
A
#
# COMPACT_ATOMS: atom_id res chain seq x y z
N ARG A 1 -12.23 -6.96 9.92
CA ARG A 1 -12.21 -8.20 9.14
C ARG A 1 -11.72 -7.89 7.73
N VAL A 2 -10.86 -8.72 7.17
CA VAL A 2 -10.49 -8.68 5.74
C VAL A 2 -11.35 -9.72 5.03
N GLU A 3 -11.98 -9.33 3.96
CA GLU A 3 -12.84 -10.19 3.14
C GLU A 3 -12.41 -10.11 1.68
N ASN A 4 -12.52 -11.21 0.97
CA ASN A 4 -12.32 -11.26 -0.47
C ASN A 4 -13.70 -11.06 -1.13
N ASP A 5 -13.90 -9.89 -1.77
CA ASP A 5 -15.21 -9.52 -2.34
C ASP A 5 -15.39 -10.03 -3.77
N CYS A 6 -14.30 -10.44 -4.41
CA CYS A 6 -14.34 -10.90 -5.80
C CYS A 6 -13.34 -12.03 -5.98
N GLN A 7 -13.79 -13.19 -6.42
CA GLN A 7 -12.95 -14.37 -6.66
C GLN A 7 -11.97 -14.10 -7.82
N ASN A 8 -12.48 -13.68 -8.97
CA ASN A 8 -11.69 -13.49 -10.18
C ASN A 8 -10.71 -12.32 -10.13
N CYS A 9 -11.06 -11.23 -9.42
CA CYS A 9 -10.19 -10.05 -9.32
C CYS A 9 -9.23 -10.11 -8.13
N GLY A 10 -9.46 -11.02 -7.16
CA GLY A 10 -8.67 -11.11 -5.93
C GLY A 10 -8.73 -9.85 -5.07
N PHE A 11 -9.84 -9.11 -5.13
CA PHE A 11 -10.02 -7.88 -4.39
C PHE A 11 -10.27 -8.15 -2.91
N GLN A 12 -9.41 -7.61 -2.06
CA GLN A 12 -9.54 -7.70 -0.61
C GLN A 12 -10.02 -6.39 -0.01
N GLN A 13 -11.08 -6.46 0.75
CA GLN A 13 -11.69 -5.32 1.42
C GLN A 13 -11.54 -5.43 2.93
N VAL A 14 -11.18 -4.32 3.57
CA VAL A 14 -11.18 -4.23 5.04
C VAL A 14 -12.51 -3.68 5.51
N ARG A 15 -13.22 -4.45 6.34
CA ARG A 15 -14.46 -4.02 6.99
C ARG A 15 -14.23 -3.73 8.46
N ILE A 16 -14.62 -2.53 8.91
CA ILE A 16 -14.59 -2.10 10.30
C ILE A 16 -16.03 -1.86 10.76
N ASN A 17 -16.42 -2.45 11.87
CA ASN A 17 -17.78 -2.33 12.43
C ASN A 17 -18.92 -2.69 11.47
N GLY A 18 -18.66 -3.60 10.52
CA GLY A 18 -19.65 -4.01 9.51
C GLY A 18 -19.79 -3.04 8.32
N LEU A 19 -19.05 -1.93 8.30
CA LEU A 19 -19.03 -0.99 7.17
C LEU A 19 -17.98 -1.38 6.15
N ASP A 20 -18.28 -1.15 4.89
CA ASP A 20 -17.44 -1.50 3.73
C ASP A 20 -16.16 -0.66 3.63
N GLY A 21 -15.21 -1.10 2.81
CA GLY A 21 -13.91 -0.49 2.61
C GLY A 21 -13.91 1.03 2.36
N PRO A 22 -14.79 1.58 1.50
CA PRO A 22 -14.87 3.03 1.24
C PRO A 22 -15.10 3.90 2.49
N TYR A 23 -15.62 3.32 3.57
CA TYR A 23 -15.81 4.00 4.86
C TYR A 23 -14.63 3.87 5.82
N THR A 24 -13.57 3.18 5.40
CA THR A 24 -12.34 3.00 6.16
C THR A 24 -11.21 3.80 5.52
N GLN A 25 -10.71 4.82 6.21
CA GLN A 25 -9.57 5.61 5.72
C GLN A 25 -8.27 4.87 5.95
N ILE A 26 -7.50 4.69 4.88
CA ILE A 26 -6.14 4.15 4.95
C ILE A 26 -5.16 5.31 4.94
N LEU A 27 -4.23 5.27 5.88
CA LEU A 27 -3.17 6.26 6.05
C LEU A 27 -1.80 5.58 5.94
N MET A 28 -0.82 6.29 5.45
CA MET A 28 0.59 5.91 5.57
C MET A 28 1.31 7.01 6.35
N ASP A 29 1.92 6.63 7.48
CA ASP A 29 2.56 7.57 8.41
C ASP A 29 1.64 8.76 8.76
N SER A 30 0.38 8.46 9.07
CA SER A 30 -0.68 9.42 9.42
C SER A 30 -1.10 10.38 8.30
N ARG A 31 -0.78 10.06 7.05
CA ARG A 31 -1.14 10.86 5.87
C ARG A 31 -2.08 10.09 4.96
N PRO A 32 -3.19 10.69 4.49
CA PRO A 32 -4.06 10.06 3.50
C PRO A 32 -3.38 10.14 2.13
N ILE A 33 -2.71 9.05 1.73
CA ILE A 33 -2.00 8.97 0.43
C ILE A 33 -2.73 8.12 -0.60
N PHE A 34 -3.87 7.54 -0.22
CA PHE A 34 -4.62 6.68 -1.11
C PHE A 34 -5.75 7.44 -1.79
N SER A 35 -5.74 7.46 -3.11
CA SER A 35 -6.88 7.86 -3.91
C SER A 35 -8.03 6.84 -3.81
N ALA A 36 -9.22 7.22 -4.26
CA ALA A 36 -10.35 6.29 -4.36
C ALA A 36 -10.00 5.04 -5.19
N LEU A 37 -9.14 5.21 -6.21
CA LEU A 37 -8.69 4.13 -7.07
C LEU A 37 -7.77 3.14 -6.34
N SER A 38 -6.81 3.63 -5.54
CA SER A 38 -5.92 2.80 -4.74
C SER A 38 -6.60 2.23 -3.49
N GLY A 39 -7.69 2.85 -3.02
CA GLY A 39 -8.48 2.35 -1.90
C GLY A 39 -9.07 0.95 -2.13
N VAL A 40 -9.28 0.58 -3.39
CA VAL A 40 -9.79 -0.74 -3.77
C VAL A 40 -8.69 -1.81 -3.71
N TYR A 41 -7.51 -1.56 -4.29
CA TYR A 41 -6.43 -2.56 -4.39
C TYR A 41 -5.19 -2.21 -3.54
N GLY A 42 -5.14 -1.02 -2.96
CA GLY A 42 -3.93 -0.43 -2.39
C GLY A 42 -3.32 -1.18 -1.20
N LEU A 43 -4.13 -1.87 -0.40
CA LEU A 43 -3.61 -2.58 0.78
C LEU A 43 -2.70 -3.75 0.43
N GLU A 44 -3.02 -4.50 -0.62
CA GLU A 44 -2.22 -5.65 -1.04
C GLU A 44 -0.91 -5.22 -1.74
N GLN A 45 -0.86 -3.99 -2.23
CA GLN A 45 0.29 -3.45 -2.95
C GLN A 45 1.39 -2.98 -2.01
N ILE A 46 1.09 -2.78 -0.71
CA ILE A 46 2.09 -2.35 0.27
C ILE A 46 2.92 -3.56 0.71
N PRO A 47 4.23 -3.58 0.42
CA PRO A 47 5.07 -4.70 0.81
C PRO A 47 5.17 -4.82 2.33
N ALA A 48 4.93 -6.01 2.87
CA ALA A 48 4.97 -6.25 4.31
C ALA A 48 6.34 -5.91 4.94
N ASN A 49 7.43 -6.03 4.17
CA ASN A 49 8.77 -5.68 4.62
C ASN A 49 9.00 -4.16 4.83
N MET A 50 8.15 -3.31 4.25
CA MET A 50 8.15 -1.87 4.46
C MET A 50 7.43 -1.48 5.77
N ILE A 51 6.55 -2.33 6.28
CA ILE A 51 5.68 -2.04 7.41
C ILE A 51 6.42 -2.27 8.73
N GLU A 52 6.44 -1.27 9.61
CA GLU A 52 6.87 -1.39 11.01
C GLU A 52 5.74 -1.92 11.88
N ARG A 53 4.56 -1.28 11.79
CA ARG A 53 3.34 -1.66 12.50
C ARG A 53 2.10 -1.09 11.82
N VAL A 54 0.95 -1.66 12.15
CA VAL A 54 -0.36 -1.18 11.72
C VAL A 54 -1.14 -0.74 12.94
N GLU A 55 -1.64 0.49 12.92
CA GLU A 55 -2.49 1.07 13.95
C GLU A 55 -3.92 1.15 13.44
N VAL A 56 -4.87 0.58 14.19
CA VAL A 56 -6.28 0.56 13.80
C VAL A 56 -7.08 1.36 14.83
N MET A 57 -7.70 2.44 14.38
CA MET A 57 -8.65 3.22 15.15
C MET A 57 -10.07 2.90 14.67
N ARG A 58 -10.92 2.44 15.57
CA ARG A 58 -12.32 2.13 15.29
C ARG A 58 -13.21 3.32 15.64
N GLY A 59 -14.18 3.62 14.78
CA GLY A 59 -15.10 4.73 14.97
C GLY A 59 -14.53 6.08 14.55
N GLY A 60 -15.29 7.13 14.77
CA GLY A 60 -15.17 8.50 14.27
C GLY A 60 -13.80 9.16 14.15
N GLY A 61 -13.01 8.73 13.16
CA GLY A 61 -11.78 9.42 12.77
C GLY A 61 -11.99 10.58 11.79
N SER A 62 -13.22 10.81 11.37
CA SER A 62 -13.55 11.77 10.28
C SER A 62 -13.17 13.22 10.60
N ALA A 63 -13.17 13.61 11.88
CA ALA A 63 -12.74 14.95 12.29
C ALA A 63 -11.24 15.22 12.05
N LEU A 64 -10.42 14.16 12.05
CA LEU A 64 -8.97 14.26 11.86
C LEU A 64 -8.53 13.88 10.44
N PHE A 65 -9.22 12.91 9.81
CA PHE A 65 -8.75 12.23 8.61
C PHE A 65 -9.73 12.31 7.42
N GLY A 66 -10.83 13.04 7.58
CA GLY A 66 -11.80 13.31 6.50
C GLY A 66 -12.97 12.33 6.44
N ALA A 67 -13.83 12.55 5.43
CA ALA A 67 -15.13 11.89 5.31
C ALA A 67 -15.07 10.35 5.14
N SER A 68 -13.98 9.82 4.61
CA SER A 68 -13.79 8.37 4.43
C SER A 68 -13.51 7.63 5.75
N ALA A 69 -13.23 8.32 6.86
CA ALA A 69 -12.91 7.71 8.14
C ALA A 69 -14.15 7.51 9.04
N ILE A 70 -15.30 7.16 8.48
CA ILE A 70 -16.56 6.96 9.21
C ILE A 70 -16.52 5.67 10.04
N ALA A 71 -16.07 4.56 9.43
CA ALA A 71 -15.91 3.27 10.10
C ALA A 71 -14.68 3.25 11.02
N GLY A 72 -13.63 3.96 10.60
CA GLY A 72 -12.36 4.04 11.29
C GLY A 72 -11.20 4.35 10.36
N THR A 73 -9.99 4.28 10.92
CA THR A 73 -8.75 4.45 10.17
C THR A 73 -7.82 3.28 10.36
N ILE A 74 -7.07 2.96 9.30
CA ILE A 74 -5.94 2.04 9.33
C ILE A 74 -4.69 2.86 8.99
N ASN A 75 -3.81 3.04 9.95
CA ASN A 75 -2.58 3.78 9.78
C ASN A 75 -1.40 2.80 9.67
N ILE A 76 -0.78 2.77 8.52
CA ILE A 76 0.38 1.93 8.24
C ILE A 76 1.61 2.76 8.54
N ILE A 77 2.35 2.37 9.59
CA ILE A 77 3.60 3.01 9.96
C ILE A 77 4.74 2.29 9.24
N THR A 78 5.51 3.04 8.48
CA THR A 78 6.64 2.50 7.71
C THR A 78 7.91 2.45 8.54
N LYS A 79 8.80 1.49 8.22
CA LYS A 79 10.09 1.34 8.87
C LYS A 79 10.98 2.55 8.66
N GLU A 80 11.65 2.98 9.72
CA GLU A 80 12.72 3.97 9.65
C GLU A 80 14.10 3.29 9.75
N PRO A 81 15.12 3.81 9.07
CA PRO A 81 16.49 3.34 9.22
C PRO A 81 17.04 3.74 10.58
N LEU A 82 17.18 2.79 11.50
CA LEU A 82 17.69 3.03 12.87
C LEU A 82 19.11 2.51 13.05
N ARG A 83 19.54 1.53 12.25
CA ARG A 83 20.85 0.89 12.31
C ARG A 83 21.20 0.29 10.94
N ASN A 84 22.48 0.07 10.71
CA ASN A 84 22.94 -0.65 9.53
C ASN A 84 22.45 -2.10 9.59
N SER A 85 21.69 -2.51 8.60
CA SER A 85 21.14 -3.87 8.51
C SER A 85 20.73 -4.19 7.07
N GLY A 86 20.62 -5.48 6.78
CA GLY A 86 20.06 -5.94 5.51
C GLY A 86 19.43 -7.30 5.70
N SER A 87 18.40 -7.58 4.94
CA SER A 87 17.79 -8.91 4.88
C SER A 87 17.25 -9.20 3.49
N ILE A 88 17.31 -10.48 3.13
CA ILE A 88 16.62 -11.06 1.99
C ILE A 88 15.79 -12.22 2.50
N ALA A 89 14.56 -12.32 2.03
CA ALA A 89 13.68 -13.44 2.34
C ALA A 89 13.03 -13.94 1.05
N HIS A 90 12.87 -15.24 0.98
CA HIS A 90 12.13 -15.89 -0.10
C HIS A 90 11.13 -16.86 0.50
N SER A 91 9.88 -16.80 0.04
CA SER A 91 8.86 -17.73 0.44
C SER A 91 8.21 -18.39 -0.79
N ILE A 92 7.94 -19.66 -0.66
CA ILE A 92 7.22 -20.45 -1.66
C ILE A 92 6.02 -21.07 -0.95
N THR A 93 4.82 -20.75 -1.41
CA THR A 93 3.58 -21.30 -0.88
C THR A 93 2.91 -22.16 -1.95
N SER A 94 2.68 -23.42 -1.66
CA SER A 94 1.87 -24.30 -2.53
C SER A 94 0.40 -23.99 -2.33
N ILE A 95 -0.32 -23.85 -3.43
CA ILE A 95 -1.75 -23.55 -3.44
C ILE A 95 -2.50 -24.85 -3.71
N GLY A 96 -3.39 -25.25 -2.81
CA GLY A 96 -4.25 -26.43 -2.96
C GLY A 96 -3.56 -27.78 -3.17
N GLY A 97 -2.22 -27.84 -3.13
CA GLY A 97 -1.46 -29.06 -3.44
C GLY A 97 -1.43 -29.44 -4.93
N SER A 98 -1.86 -28.55 -5.82
CA SER A 98 -2.05 -28.77 -7.26
C SER A 98 -0.77 -28.63 -8.10
N GLY A 99 0.31 -28.11 -7.52
CA GLY A 99 1.52 -27.71 -8.25
C GLY A 99 1.56 -26.23 -8.61
N ASP A 100 0.54 -25.47 -8.23
CA ASP A 100 0.49 -24.03 -8.30
C ASP A 100 1.19 -23.40 -7.09
N PHE A 101 1.92 -22.33 -7.33
CA PHE A 101 2.75 -21.70 -6.31
C PHE A 101 2.55 -20.19 -6.26
N ASP A 102 2.68 -19.65 -5.06
CA ASP A 102 2.90 -18.23 -4.80
C ASP A 102 4.34 -18.05 -4.32
N ASN A 103 5.16 -17.43 -5.14
CA ASN A 103 6.58 -17.17 -4.88
C ASN A 103 6.76 -15.70 -4.56
N SER A 104 7.39 -15.39 -3.42
CA SER A 104 7.69 -14.02 -3.04
C SER A 104 9.12 -13.89 -2.57
N THR A 105 9.86 -13.01 -3.21
CA THR A 105 11.21 -12.61 -2.80
C THR A 105 11.16 -11.17 -2.33
N SER A 106 11.63 -10.91 -1.13
CA SER A 106 11.75 -9.57 -0.58
C SER A 106 13.17 -9.27 -0.13
N LEU A 107 13.54 -8.02 -0.28
CA LEU A 107 14.86 -7.51 0.10
C LEU A 107 14.64 -6.19 0.84
N ASN A 108 15.45 -5.96 1.88
CA ASN A 108 15.56 -4.64 2.49
C ASN A 108 16.98 -4.38 3.00
N ALA A 109 17.35 -3.11 3.00
CA ALA A 109 18.63 -2.63 3.53
C ALA A 109 18.43 -1.30 4.24
N SER A 110 19.14 -1.12 5.33
CA SER A 110 19.16 0.10 6.13
C SER A 110 20.60 0.54 6.33
N LEU A 111 20.89 1.79 5.99
CA LEU A 111 22.18 2.44 6.19
C LEU A 111 21.97 3.71 7.01
N VAL A 112 22.78 3.88 8.04
CA VAL A 112 22.72 5.01 8.96
C VAL A 112 24.12 5.53 9.19
N THR A 113 24.28 6.84 9.17
CA THR A 113 25.57 7.49 9.49
C THR A 113 25.94 7.29 10.97
N ASP A 114 27.23 7.23 11.30
CA ASP A 114 27.72 6.99 12.67
C ASP A 114 27.18 7.98 13.69
N ASN A 115 26.93 9.21 13.26
CA ASN A 115 26.36 10.27 14.11
C ASN A 115 24.82 10.25 14.16
N ASN A 116 24.15 9.27 13.53
CA ASN A 116 22.70 9.14 13.41
C ASN A 116 22.00 10.40 12.86
N LYS A 117 22.70 11.22 12.06
CA LYS A 117 22.10 12.42 11.46
C LYS A 117 21.40 12.14 10.14
N ALA A 118 21.78 11.10 9.44
CA ALA A 118 21.15 10.70 8.19
C ALA A 118 21.01 9.18 8.12
N GLY A 119 19.99 8.72 7.44
CA GLY A 119 19.79 7.31 7.17
C GLY A 119 18.91 7.09 5.96
N ILE A 120 19.05 5.92 5.33
CA ILE A 120 18.23 5.46 4.22
C ILE A 120 17.81 4.01 4.46
N TYR A 121 16.54 3.72 4.25
CA TYR A 121 15.95 2.39 4.19
C TYR A 121 15.50 2.12 2.78
N ILE A 122 16.00 1.06 2.16
CA ILE A 122 15.65 0.61 0.81
C ILE A 122 14.90 -0.71 0.96
N PHE A 123 13.84 -0.88 0.22
CA PHE A 123 13.05 -2.11 0.20
C PHE A 123 12.66 -2.48 -1.24
N GLY A 124 12.52 -3.77 -1.47
CA GLY A 124 12.04 -4.29 -2.74
C GLY A 124 11.31 -5.62 -2.54
N GLN A 125 10.38 -5.92 -3.43
CA GLN A 125 9.67 -7.18 -3.48
C GLN A 125 9.39 -7.58 -4.93
N ASN A 126 9.52 -8.88 -5.21
CA ASN A 126 9.00 -9.50 -6.43
C ASN A 126 8.14 -10.69 -6.02
N ARG A 127 6.88 -10.69 -6.42
CA ARG A 127 5.91 -11.74 -6.13
C ARG A 127 5.30 -12.25 -7.42
N GLN A 128 5.17 -13.56 -7.53
CA GLN A 128 4.54 -14.24 -8.65
C GLN A 128 3.68 -15.37 -8.12
N ARG A 129 2.41 -15.36 -8.47
CA ARG A 129 1.45 -16.40 -8.13
C ARG A 129 0.80 -16.93 -9.40
N SER A 130 0.73 -18.25 -9.53
CA SER A 130 -0.07 -18.90 -10.59
C SER A 130 -1.56 -18.64 -10.36
N GLY A 131 -2.33 -18.57 -11.44
CA GLY A 131 -3.78 -18.68 -11.34
C GLY A 131 -4.16 -20.06 -10.82
N TYR A 132 -5.13 -20.14 -9.93
CA TYR A 132 -5.58 -21.40 -9.30
C TYR A 132 -7.07 -21.60 -9.50
N ASP A 133 -7.40 -22.73 -10.10
CA ASP A 133 -8.75 -23.25 -10.31
C ASP A 133 -8.96 -24.43 -9.34
N HIS A 134 -9.82 -24.25 -8.35
CA HIS A 134 -10.00 -25.20 -7.25
C HIS A 134 -10.82 -26.42 -7.63
N ASP A 135 -11.89 -26.22 -8.38
CA ASP A 135 -12.88 -27.25 -8.70
C ASP A 135 -12.75 -27.80 -10.12
N ASN A 136 -11.77 -27.28 -10.89
CA ASN A 136 -11.44 -27.65 -12.26
C ASN A 136 -12.60 -27.39 -13.25
N ASP A 137 -13.34 -26.29 -13.03
CA ASP A 137 -14.38 -25.84 -13.94
C ASP A 137 -13.84 -24.95 -15.08
N GLY A 138 -12.55 -24.63 -15.04
CA GLY A 138 -11.84 -23.79 -16.03
C GLY A 138 -11.75 -22.32 -15.65
N PHE A 139 -12.34 -21.92 -14.51
CA PHE A 139 -12.29 -20.56 -13.99
C PHE A 139 -11.44 -20.50 -12.72
N THR A 140 -10.71 -19.41 -12.54
CA THR A 140 -9.83 -19.26 -11.37
C THR A 140 -10.57 -18.70 -10.16
N GLU A 141 -10.41 -19.32 -8.98
CA GLU A 141 -10.77 -18.75 -7.69
C GLU A 141 -9.69 -17.82 -7.15
N LEU A 142 -8.43 -18.04 -7.57
CA LEU A 142 -7.33 -17.13 -7.28
C LEU A 142 -6.68 -16.67 -8.59
N PRO A 143 -6.64 -15.37 -8.86
CA PRO A 143 -6.05 -14.85 -10.10
C PRO A 143 -4.54 -15.05 -10.15
N GLU A 144 -3.99 -15.14 -11.36
CA GLU A 144 -2.56 -14.93 -11.60
C GLU A 144 -2.16 -13.54 -11.09
N LEU A 145 -1.00 -13.46 -10.44
CA LEU A 145 -0.44 -12.22 -9.92
C LEU A 145 1.04 -12.13 -10.24
N LYS A 146 1.45 -10.98 -10.77
CA LYS A 146 2.86 -10.57 -10.89
C LYS A 146 2.97 -9.17 -10.30
N ALA A 147 3.70 -9.02 -9.20
CA ALA A 147 3.86 -7.73 -8.54
C ALA A 147 5.34 -7.47 -8.25
N GLN A 148 5.79 -6.27 -8.59
CA GLN A 148 7.14 -5.79 -8.31
C GLN A 148 7.04 -4.45 -7.59
N THR A 149 7.79 -4.32 -6.52
CA THR A 149 7.86 -3.08 -5.75
C THR A 149 9.31 -2.74 -5.48
N LEU A 150 9.64 -1.47 -5.64
CA LEU A 150 10.93 -0.90 -5.23
C LEU A 150 10.67 0.45 -4.58
N GLY A 151 11.35 0.74 -3.48
CA GLY A 151 11.21 2.02 -2.83
C GLY A 151 12.30 2.29 -1.81
N PHE A 152 12.29 3.51 -1.31
CA PHE A 152 13.17 3.91 -0.22
C PHE A 152 12.54 4.98 0.66
N ARG A 153 13.04 5.06 1.88
CA ARG A 153 12.76 6.12 2.84
C ARG A 153 14.07 6.61 3.44
N SER A 154 14.27 7.90 3.45
CA SER A 154 15.47 8.53 4.00
C SER A 154 15.11 9.62 5.00
N TYR A 155 16.02 9.88 5.92
CA TYR A 155 15.91 11.02 6.81
C TYR A 155 17.23 11.80 6.91
N LEU A 156 17.09 13.08 7.20
CA LEU A 156 18.18 13.98 7.55
C LEU A 156 17.76 14.81 8.78
N LYS A 157 18.48 14.66 9.89
CA LYS A 157 18.34 15.56 11.04
C LYS A 157 19.05 16.89 10.73
N THR A 158 18.30 17.93 10.47
CA THR A 158 18.82 19.27 10.15
C THR A 158 19.26 20.00 11.41
N SER A 159 18.76 19.60 12.58
CA SER A 159 19.22 20.00 13.92
C SER A 159 18.90 18.89 14.94
N ASN A 160 19.19 19.14 16.23
CA ASN A 160 18.78 18.23 17.30
C ASN A 160 17.25 18.16 17.47
N TYR A 161 16.55 19.16 16.95
CA TYR A 161 15.11 19.33 17.13
C TYR A 161 14.33 19.28 15.81
N SER A 162 14.99 18.99 14.69
CA SER A 162 14.34 18.97 13.39
C SER A 162 14.83 17.81 12.52
N LYS A 163 13.89 17.24 11.78
CA LYS A 163 14.10 16.09 10.88
C LYS A 163 13.35 16.31 9.58
N LEU A 164 14.05 16.15 8.47
CA LEU A 164 13.50 16.04 7.14
C LEU A 164 13.42 14.56 6.78
N THR A 165 12.29 14.12 6.26
CA THR A 165 12.08 12.75 5.76
C THR A 165 11.63 12.83 4.31
N PHE A 166 12.23 11.99 3.47
CA PHE A 166 11.84 11.83 2.06
C PHE A 166 11.61 10.36 1.77
N GLU A 167 10.55 10.06 1.02
CA GLU A 167 10.19 8.70 0.62
C GLU A 167 9.71 8.65 -0.83
N TYR A 168 9.97 7.51 -1.47
CA TYR A 168 9.48 7.21 -2.80
C TYR A 168 9.32 5.70 -2.95
N HIS A 169 8.30 5.30 -3.70
CA HIS A 169 8.11 3.92 -4.12
C HIS A 169 7.48 3.84 -5.51
N HIS A 170 7.85 2.79 -6.22
CA HIS A 170 7.22 2.37 -7.46
C HIS A 170 6.68 0.95 -7.32
N ILE A 171 5.45 0.73 -7.82
CA ILE A 171 4.79 -0.57 -7.81
C ILE A 171 4.29 -0.85 -9.23
N SER A 172 4.64 -2.01 -9.76
CA SER A 172 4.08 -2.56 -10.99
C SER A 172 3.35 -3.85 -10.65
N GLU A 173 2.09 -3.94 -11.02
CA GLU A 173 1.26 -5.10 -10.72
C GLU A 173 0.45 -5.52 -11.94
N TYR A 174 0.47 -6.82 -12.22
CA TYR A 174 -0.40 -7.49 -13.18
C TYR A 174 -1.25 -8.52 -12.44
N ARG A 175 -2.56 -8.51 -12.69
CA ARG A 175 -3.52 -9.53 -12.24
C ARG A 175 -4.33 -10.02 -13.42
N ARG A 176 -4.63 -11.33 -13.43
CA ARG A 176 -5.46 -11.96 -14.45
C ARG A 176 -6.25 -13.10 -13.84
N GLY A 177 -7.58 -12.98 -13.84
CA GLY A 177 -8.52 -14.02 -13.40
C GLY A 177 -9.55 -14.34 -14.48
N GLY A 178 -10.32 -15.40 -14.25
CA GLY A 178 -11.29 -15.95 -15.17
C GLY A 178 -10.79 -17.21 -15.87
N ASP A 179 -11.23 -17.43 -17.08
CA ASP A 179 -10.82 -18.57 -17.91
C ASP A 179 -9.75 -18.18 -18.95
N ARG A 180 -9.18 -19.19 -19.63
CA ARG A 180 -8.24 -19.03 -20.75
C ARG A 180 -7.12 -18.04 -20.45
N LEU A 181 -6.43 -18.20 -19.30
CA LEU A 181 -5.36 -17.29 -18.85
C LEU A 181 -4.21 -17.13 -19.85
N ASN A 182 -4.03 -18.08 -20.76
CA ASN A 182 -3.01 -18.08 -21.81
C ASN A 182 -3.41 -17.29 -23.06
N ARG A 183 -4.58 -16.64 -23.07
CA ARG A 183 -5.10 -15.84 -24.19
C ARG A 183 -5.34 -14.40 -23.78
N PRO A 184 -5.44 -13.45 -24.72
CA PRO A 184 -5.93 -12.11 -24.45
C PRO A 184 -7.28 -12.13 -23.70
N PRO A 185 -7.55 -11.20 -22.77
CA PRO A 185 -8.75 -11.27 -21.93
C PRO A 185 -10.05 -11.20 -22.73
N HIS A 186 -10.07 -10.53 -23.87
CA HIS A 186 -11.23 -10.47 -24.76
C HIS A 186 -11.51 -11.75 -25.56
N GLU A 187 -10.65 -12.76 -25.46
CA GLU A 187 -10.88 -14.09 -26.04
C GLU A 187 -11.39 -15.10 -24.98
N ALA A 188 -11.52 -14.68 -23.73
CA ALA A 188 -12.06 -15.46 -22.65
C ALA A 188 -13.59 -15.32 -22.55
N ASP A 189 -14.24 -16.29 -21.95
CA ASP A 189 -15.68 -16.24 -21.70
C ASP A 189 -15.98 -15.31 -20.53
N ILE A 190 -15.14 -15.32 -19.48
CA ILE A 190 -15.14 -14.35 -18.38
C ILE A 190 -13.69 -13.99 -18.07
N ALA A 191 -13.37 -12.72 -18.06
CA ALA A 191 -12.04 -12.27 -17.72
C ALA A 191 -12.03 -10.96 -16.92
N GLU A 192 -11.13 -10.94 -15.95
CA GLU A 192 -10.68 -9.72 -15.29
C GLU A 192 -9.17 -9.60 -15.42
N GLN A 193 -8.70 -8.51 -15.96
CA GLN A 193 -7.27 -8.21 -16.06
C GLN A 193 -7.00 -6.78 -15.60
N LEU A 194 -5.94 -6.64 -14.83
CA LEU A 194 -5.47 -5.35 -14.33
C LEU A 194 -3.97 -5.23 -14.52
N ASN A 195 -3.54 -4.09 -15.05
CA ASN A 195 -2.16 -3.64 -15.01
C ASN A 195 -2.12 -2.33 -14.22
N HIS A 196 -1.40 -2.29 -13.13
CA HIS A 196 -1.17 -1.08 -12.36
C HIS A 196 0.28 -0.64 -12.46
N SER A 197 0.49 0.66 -12.64
CA SER A 197 1.74 1.35 -12.44
C SER A 197 1.51 2.46 -11.41
N ILE A 198 2.16 2.38 -10.27
CA ILE A 198 1.97 3.31 -9.16
C ILE A 198 3.31 3.92 -8.79
N ASP A 199 3.37 5.23 -8.82
CA ASP A 199 4.48 6.02 -8.31
C ASP A 199 4.00 6.88 -7.16
N GLY A 200 4.59 6.71 -5.98
CA GLY A 200 4.21 7.43 -4.79
C GLY A 200 5.41 7.95 -4.02
N GLY A 201 5.23 9.10 -3.37
CA GLY A 201 6.28 9.64 -2.55
C GLY A 201 5.85 10.82 -1.70
N GLY A 202 6.75 11.24 -0.81
CA GLY A 202 6.44 12.32 0.10
C GLY A 202 7.66 12.94 0.75
N LEU A 203 7.44 14.15 1.21
CA LEU A 203 8.38 14.95 1.98
C LEU A 203 7.72 15.34 3.30
N ASN A 204 8.41 15.19 4.41
CA ASN A 204 7.93 15.63 5.71
C ASN A 204 9.05 16.34 6.48
N TYR A 205 8.76 17.53 6.99
CA TYR A 205 9.64 18.27 7.90
C TYR A 205 9.00 18.35 9.26
N SER A 206 9.67 17.81 10.27
CA SER A 206 9.25 17.81 11.66
C SER A 206 10.18 18.72 12.48
N LEU A 207 9.59 19.61 13.26
CA LEU A 207 10.30 20.53 14.17
C LEU A 207 9.72 20.38 15.57
N PHE A 208 10.59 20.32 16.59
CA PHE A 208 10.25 20.36 18.01
C PHE A 208 10.95 21.58 18.63
N THR A 209 10.34 22.20 19.61
CA THR A 209 11.04 23.19 20.43
C THR A 209 11.89 22.53 21.51
N PRO A 210 12.98 23.19 22.01
CA PRO A 210 13.82 22.62 23.07
C PRO A 210 13.09 22.29 24.37
N ASP A 211 11.98 22.96 24.64
CA ASP A 211 11.10 22.71 25.79
C ASP A 211 10.07 21.60 25.56
N GLU A 212 10.12 20.95 24.36
CA GLU A 212 9.24 19.88 23.91
C GLU A 212 7.73 20.23 23.89
N LYS A 213 7.38 21.49 24.13
CA LYS A 213 5.97 21.93 24.19
C LYS A 213 5.35 22.13 22.82
N HIS A 214 6.13 22.52 21.84
CA HIS A 214 5.64 22.82 20.50
C HIS A 214 6.18 21.80 19.49
N ARG A 215 5.28 21.25 18.71
CA ARG A 215 5.62 20.38 17.58
C ARG A 215 4.96 20.91 16.32
N VAL A 216 5.75 21.06 15.26
CA VAL A 216 5.26 21.41 13.92
C VAL A 216 5.66 20.33 12.94
N ASN A 217 4.70 19.84 12.15
CA ASN A 217 4.96 18.99 11.00
C ASN A 217 4.42 19.68 9.75
N VAL A 218 5.26 19.77 8.72
CA VAL A 218 4.87 20.23 7.38
C VAL A 218 5.12 19.08 6.42
N TYR A 219 4.14 18.70 5.62
CA TYR A 219 4.27 17.59 4.70
C TYR A 219 3.63 17.86 3.35
N ALA A 220 4.17 17.21 2.34
CA ALA A 220 3.59 17.08 1.02
C ALA A 220 3.80 15.65 0.51
N SER A 221 2.82 15.09 -0.13
CA SER A 221 2.90 13.77 -0.78
C SER A 221 2.14 13.79 -2.10
N ALA A 222 2.58 12.96 -3.02
CA ALA A 222 1.91 12.75 -4.29
C ALA A 222 1.90 11.27 -4.63
N GLN A 223 0.83 10.82 -5.29
CA GLN A 223 0.72 9.48 -5.86
C GLN A 223 0.13 9.60 -7.25
N HIS A 224 0.78 8.98 -8.22
CA HIS A 224 0.28 8.79 -9.57
C HIS A 224 -0.04 7.32 -9.79
N ILE A 225 -1.20 7.01 -10.35
CA ILE A 225 -1.66 5.66 -10.66
C ILE A 225 -2.09 5.63 -12.12
N GLY A 226 -1.40 4.82 -12.93
CA GLY A 226 -1.89 4.37 -14.23
C GLY A 226 -2.48 2.97 -14.10
N ARG A 227 -3.65 2.74 -14.66
CA ARG A 227 -4.32 1.45 -14.67
C ARG A 227 -4.94 1.14 -16.02
N ASP A 228 -4.47 0.04 -16.62
CA ASP A 228 -5.19 -0.62 -17.70
C ASP A 228 -6.03 -1.74 -17.13
N SER A 229 -7.26 -1.86 -17.56
CA SER A 229 -8.21 -2.84 -17.08
C SER A 229 -8.99 -3.50 -18.19
N TYR A 230 -9.38 -4.73 -17.94
CA TYR A 230 -10.40 -5.44 -18.70
C TYR A 230 -11.35 -6.11 -17.71
N TYR A 231 -12.65 -5.84 -17.85
CA TYR A 231 -13.71 -6.49 -17.09
C TYR A 231 -14.79 -6.92 -18.07
N GLY A 232 -14.69 -8.14 -18.58
CA GLY A 232 -15.54 -8.56 -19.67
C GLY A 232 -16.03 -10.00 -19.57
N THR A 233 -17.16 -10.20 -20.22
CA THR A 233 -17.80 -11.50 -20.46
C THR A 233 -18.10 -11.64 -21.95
N GLU A 234 -18.27 -12.87 -22.42
CA GLU A 234 -18.70 -13.17 -23.78
C GLU A 234 -17.80 -12.53 -24.85
N GLN A 235 -16.49 -12.51 -24.60
CA GLN A 235 -15.47 -12.02 -25.55
C GLN A 235 -15.67 -10.56 -26.00
N ASN A 236 -16.09 -9.70 -25.08
CA ASN A 236 -16.42 -8.31 -25.38
C ASN A 236 -15.17 -7.43 -25.59
N LEU A 237 -14.91 -7.01 -26.82
CA LEU A 237 -13.80 -6.11 -27.18
C LEU A 237 -13.92 -4.69 -26.59
N ASN A 238 -15.10 -4.28 -26.13
CA ASN A 238 -15.32 -2.94 -25.57
C ASN A 238 -15.19 -2.89 -24.04
N ALA A 239 -14.75 -4.00 -23.40
CA ALA A 239 -14.61 -4.08 -21.95
C ALA A 239 -13.23 -3.62 -21.43
N TYR A 240 -12.39 -3.05 -22.30
CA TYR A 240 -11.14 -2.41 -21.92
C TYR A 240 -11.38 -1.03 -21.33
N GLY A 241 -10.62 -0.68 -20.33
CA GLY A 241 -10.62 0.64 -19.70
C GLY A 241 -9.21 1.07 -19.33
N GLU A 242 -8.96 2.36 -19.47
CA GLU A 242 -7.72 3.01 -19.03
C GLU A 242 -8.09 4.10 -18.03
N THR A 243 -7.33 4.22 -16.96
CA THR A 243 -7.56 5.21 -15.91
C THR A 243 -6.23 5.76 -15.43
N GLU A 244 -6.14 7.07 -15.34
CA GLU A 244 -5.03 7.77 -14.69
C GLU A 244 -5.57 8.59 -13.52
N ASP A 245 -4.84 8.56 -12.41
CA ASP A 245 -5.17 9.31 -11.19
C ASP A 245 -3.91 9.96 -10.64
N LEU A 246 -4.00 11.24 -10.30
CA LEU A 246 -2.96 11.98 -9.60
C LEU A 246 -3.55 12.57 -8.31
N THR A 247 -3.13 12.02 -7.19
CA THR A 247 -3.47 12.55 -5.87
C THR A 247 -2.30 13.33 -5.29
N VAL A 248 -2.56 14.55 -4.86
CA VAL A 248 -1.57 15.40 -4.16
C VAL A 248 -2.17 15.85 -2.83
N VAL A 249 -1.42 15.66 -1.76
CA VAL A 249 -1.82 16.07 -0.41
C VAL A 249 -0.69 16.91 0.21
N ALA A 250 -1.03 18.05 0.77
CA ALA A 250 -0.12 18.86 1.56
C ALA A 250 -0.80 19.38 2.82
N GLY A 251 -0.05 19.50 3.89
CA GLY A 251 -0.62 19.95 5.15
C GLY A 251 0.43 20.40 6.15
N THR A 252 -0.10 21.07 7.17
CA THR A 252 0.68 21.49 8.35
C THR A 252 -0.09 21.09 9.60
N GLN A 253 0.60 20.50 10.54
CA GLN A 253 0.06 20.19 11.86
C GLN A 253 0.89 20.88 12.93
N TYR A 254 0.22 21.58 13.82
CA TYR A 254 0.81 22.15 15.01
C TYR A 254 0.20 21.52 16.25
N ILE A 255 1.06 21.08 17.17
CA ILE A 255 0.66 20.50 18.46
C ILE A 255 1.32 21.29 19.56
N TYR A 256 0.52 21.76 20.52
CA TYR A 256 0.97 22.32 21.78
C TYR A 256 0.73 21.33 22.91
N LEU A 257 1.81 20.89 23.56
CA LEU A 257 1.75 20.00 24.72
C LEU A 257 1.71 20.84 25.99
N SER A 258 0.52 21.07 26.49
CA SER A 258 0.34 21.67 27.82
C SER A 258 0.65 20.63 28.89
N LEU A 259 1.52 20.96 29.85
CA LEU A 259 1.70 20.18 31.06
C LEU A 259 0.48 20.34 31.98
N ILE A 260 -0.68 19.91 31.55
CA ILE A 260 -1.79 19.69 32.48
C ILE A 260 -1.53 18.31 33.07
N HIS A 261 -1.21 18.28 34.37
CA HIS A 261 -1.14 17.05 35.12
C HIS A 261 -2.47 16.29 34.97
N ILE A 262 -2.40 15.14 34.35
CA ILE A 262 -3.41 14.10 34.57
C ILE A 262 -3.02 13.49 35.93
N SER A 263 -3.64 14.00 36.97
CA SER A 263 -3.61 13.40 38.31
C SER A 263 -4.56 12.22 38.37
#